data_91f23db4be18df00e0eff76e753f46f0
#
_entry.id   91f23db4be18df00e0eff76e753f46f0
#
_cell.length_a   1.000
_cell.length_b   1.000
_cell.length_c   1.000
_cell.angle_alpha   90.00
_cell.angle_beta   90.00
_cell.angle_gamma   90.00
#
_symmetry.space_group_name_H-M   'P 1'
#
loop_
_entity.id
_entity.type
_entity.pdbx_description
1 polymer ?
#
loop_
_entity_poly.entity_id
_entity_poly.type
_entity_poly.pdbx_seq_one_letter_code
_entity_poly.pdbx_strand_id
1 'polypeptide(L)'
;MHRLNRAVALVLVLVLASGCAGSDLGRLVDAVTSARTPTETAPGARAVDVETEIRAVLQRANLAQAEAFAARSPEVMRETSTAAHYQDMVDTNRALASAGVTAIALVGIEYGEVRVDGPVARATTFETWRTEYADGSVNEQTDQNEYTLVSAGGSWKISATVQPAARPISPATEPSPALAPAAATSRSTNWSGYAADGGPFTSVTGTWVVPSVAATAAGADATWVGIGGLDTEDLIQAGTMATVTGDGSVTYEAWIEMLPDSARMIPLSVSAGDSVTVTITERSADRWLLALKNNTSGGTYNITVPYQSTRSSAEWVQEAPSTSRGILPLSMFGSVRFTAGTAVRDGRTLSIAALGSRPISMYNRADQALAIPSTLDSAGTGFEVQRTSAPGATSGGTGRRRR
;
A
#
# COMPACT_ATOMS: atom_id res chain seq x y z
N MET A 1 -9.11 22.48 26.50
CA MET A 1 -9.37 22.83 25.09
C MET A 1 -8.82 21.70 24.25
N HIS A 2 -9.64 20.70 23.95
CA HIS A 2 -9.27 19.51 23.20
C HIS A 2 -9.36 19.82 21.70
N ARG A 3 -8.23 19.92 21.04
CA ARG A 3 -8.20 19.88 19.58
C ARG A 3 -8.18 18.42 19.14
N LEU A 4 -9.30 17.96 18.57
CA LEU A 4 -9.40 16.73 17.83
C LEU A 4 -8.54 16.86 16.56
N ASN A 5 -7.33 16.28 16.56
CA ASN A 5 -6.61 16.04 15.31
C ASN A 5 -7.30 14.85 14.63
N ARG A 6 -8.16 15.13 13.66
CA ARG A 6 -8.63 14.12 12.71
C ARG A 6 -7.47 13.84 11.76
N ALA A 7 -6.84 12.70 11.89
CA ALA A 7 -5.99 12.15 10.85
C ALA A 7 -6.88 11.94 9.61
N VAL A 8 -6.69 12.77 8.60
CA VAL A 8 -7.35 12.61 7.30
C VAL A 8 -6.47 11.65 6.51
N ALA A 9 -6.86 10.38 6.47
CA ALA A 9 -6.33 9.45 5.49
C ALA A 9 -6.66 10.01 4.10
N LEU A 10 -5.66 10.26 3.27
CA LEU A 10 -5.85 10.57 1.88
C LEU A 10 -6.32 9.27 1.21
N VAL A 11 -7.60 9.01 1.30
CA VAL A 11 -8.26 8.02 0.47
C VAL A 11 -8.38 8.69 -0.89
N LEU A 12 -7.58 8.26 -1.86
CA LEU A 12 -8.00 8.40 -3.25
C LEU A 12 -9.31 7.62 -3.30
N VAL A 13 -10.43 8.34 -3.22
CA VAL A 13 -11.75 7.72 -3.12
C VAL A 13 -11.99 6.99 -4.43
N LEU A 14 -11.75 5.69 -4.42
CA LEU A 14 -12.38 4.80 -5.38
C LEU A 14 -13.87 4.88 -5.07
N VAL A 15 -14.61 5.66 -5.84
CA VAL A 15 -16.06 5.56 -5.84
C VAL A 15 -16.39 4.21 -6.47
N LEU A 16 -16.60 3.20 -5.64
CA LEU A 16 -17.29 1.98 -6.04
C LEU A 16 -18.73 2.39 -6.35
N ALA A 17 -18.97 2.82 -7.58
CA ALA A 17 -20.31 2.92 -8.11
C ALA A 17 -20.86 1.48 -8.22
N SER A 18 -21.64 1.04 -7.22
CA SER A 18 -22.53 -0.09 -7.35
C SER A 18 -23.60 0.26 -8.38
N GLY A 19 -23.30 0.04 -9.65
CA GLY A 19 -24.23 0.17 -10.75
C GLY A 19 -25.16 -1.03 -10.76
N CYS A 20 -26.39 -0.85 -10.33
CA CYS A 20 -27.48 -1.76 -10.65
C CYS A 20 -27.64 -1.91 -12.16
N ALA A 21 -27.63 -3.16 -12.62
CA ALA A 21 -27.95 -3.54 -13.96
C ALA A 21 -29.36 -3.06 -14.36
N GLY A 22 -29.44 -2.40 -15.48
CA GLY A 22 -30.68 -2.05 -16.17
C GLY A 22 -30.43 -2.09 -17.67
N SER A 23 -30.86 -3.20 -18.26
CA SER A 23 -30.98 -3.48 -19.69
C SER A 23 -31.58 -2.33 -20.49
N ASP A 24 -30.82 -1.85 -21.52
CA ASP A 24 -31.34 -1.41 -22.82
C ASP A 24 -30.19 -1.12 -23.80
N LEU A 25 -29.62 -2.19 -24.35
CA LEU A 25 -28.70 -2.17 -25.50
C LEU A 25 -29.30 -2.91 -26.67
N GLY A 26 -30.52 -2.53 -27.02
CA GLY A 26 -31.21 -3.10 -28.14
C GLY A 26 -32.07 -2.10 -28.88
N ARG A 27 -31.46 -1.12 -29.56
CA ARG A 27 -32.10 -0.39 -30.68
C ARG A 27 -31.19 0.80 -31.08
N LEU A 28 -30.20 0.54 -31.91
CA LEU A 28 -29.58 1.53 -32.82
C LEU A 28 -28.64 0.82 -33.79
N VAL A 29 -29.21 -0.14 -34.51
CA VAL A 29 -28.61 -0.67 -35.73
C VAL A 29 -29.72 -0.64 -36.76
N ASP A 30 -29.85 0.48 -37.46
CA ASP A 30 -30.38 0.58 -38.80
C ASP A 30 -30.35 2.06 -39.22
N ALA A 31 -29.39 2.41 -39.95
CA ALA A 31 -29.30 3.42 -40.98
C ALA A 31 -27.88 3.94 -41.14
N VAL A 32 -27.15 3.43 -42.08
CA VAL A 32 -26.44 4.15 -43.13
C VAL A 32 -25.73 3.15 -44.04
N THR A 33 -26.43 2.75 -45.08
CA THR A 33 -25.81 2.16 -46.26
C THR A 33 -25.78 3.24 -47.34
N SER A 34 -24.61 3.80 -47.65
CA SER A 34 -24.25 4.29 -48.99
C SER A 34 -22.83 4.86 -49.02
N ALA A 35 -21.98 4.09 -49.67
CA ALA A 35 -20.93 4.47 -50.59
C ALA A 35 -19.94 5.60 -50.26
N ARG A 36 -18.71 5.18 -49.95
CA ARG A 36 -17.50 5.61 -50.68
C ARG A 36 -16.36 4.68 -50.27
N THR A 37 -15.74 4.04 -51.24
CA THR A 37 -14.54 3.19 -51.07
C THR A 37 -13.38 4.03 -50.55
N PRO A 38 -12.90 3.84 -49.34
CA PRO A 38 -11.62 4.37 -48.93
C PRO A 38 -10.54 3.34 -49.26
N THR A 39 -9.43 3.80 -49.75
CA THR A 39 -8.19 3.05 -49.90
C THR A 39 -7.89 2.30 -48.62
N GLU A 40 -7.84 0.98 -48.69
CA GLU A 40 -7.61 0.07 -47.60
C GLU A 40 -6.21 0.29 -47.02
N THR A 41 -6.11 1.10 -45.97
CA THR A 41 -4.89 1.21 -45.17
C THR A 41 -4.69 -0.10 -44.41
N ALA A 42 -3.52 -0.67 -44.51
CA ALA A 42 -3.18 -1.95 -43.88
C ALA A 42 -3.61 -2.00 -42.38
N PRO A 43 -4.22 -3.11 -41.88
CA PRO A 43 -4.79 -3.18 -40.53
C PRO A 43 -3.81 -2.81 -39.41
N GLY A 44 -2.53 -3.05 -39.59
CA GLY A 44 -1.49 -2.73 -38.62
C GLY A 44 -1.21 -1.23 -38.44
N ALA A 45 -1.23 -0.44 -39.51
CA ALA A 45 -0.96 1.00 -39.44
C ALA A 45 -2.07 1.77 -38.72
N ARG A 46 -3.34 1.35 -38.87
CA ARG A 46 -4.49 1.99 -38.21
C ARG A 46 -4.54 1.66 -36.69
N ALA A 47 -4.10 0.46 -36.30
CA ALA A 47 -4.05 0.06 -34.88
C ALA A 47 -2.97 0.85 -34.13
N VAL A 48 -1.81 1.06 -34.73
CA VAL A 48 -0.71 1.87 -34.16
C VAL A 48 -1.11 3.34 -34.01
N ASP A 49 -1.90 3.86 -34.91
CA ASP A 49 -2.40 5.27 -34.89
C ASP A 49 -3.39 5.45 -33.71
N VAL A 50 -4.34 4.53 -33.55
CA VAL A 50 -5.33 4.56 -32.44
C VAL A 50 -4.67 4.41 -31.08
N GLU A 51 -3.69 3.52 -30.93
CA GLU A 51 -2.96 3.37 -29.66
C GLU A 51 -2.21 4.65 -29.31
N THR A 52 -1.55 5.28 -30.26
CA THR A 52 -0.86 6.56 -30.08
C THR A 52 -1.84 7.66 -29.64
N GLU A 53 -3.02 7.71 -30.25
CA GLU A 53 -4.08 8.66 -29.88
C GLU A 53 -4.56 8.44 -28.44
N ILE A 54 -4.80 7.17 -28.04
CA ILE A 54 -5.21 6.82 -26.67
C ILE A 54 -4.15 7.26 -25.65
N ARG A 55 -2.87 6.95 -25.91
CA ARG A 55 -1.76 7.38 -25.04
C ARG A 55 -1.71 8.91 -24.91
N ALA A 56 -1.91 9.64 -26.00
CA ALA A 56 -1.95 11.09 -25.97
C ALA A 56 -3.15 11.64 -25.18
N VAL A 57 -4.32 10.99 -25.23
CA VAL A 57 -5.49 11.35 -24.42
C VAL A 57 -5.18 11.16 -22.92
N LEU A 58 -4.60 10.02 -22.54
CA LEU A 58 -4.24 9.73 -21.15
C LEU A 58 -3.24 10.74 -20.61
N GLN A 59 -2.20 11.07 -21.37
CA GLN A 59 -1.22 12.08 -20.96
C GLN A 59 -1.87 13.46 -20.77
N ARG A 60 -2.69 13.89 -21.73
CA ARG A 60 -3.41 15.17 -21.59
C ARG A 60 -4.36 15.21 -20.41
N ALA A 61 -5.06 14.10 -20.12
CA ALA A 61 -5.97 14.00 -18.99
C ALA A 61 -5.24 14.19 -17.64
N ASN A 62 -4.11 13.52 -17.47
CA ASN A 62 -3.31 13.62 -16.26
C ASN A 62 -2.70 15.02 -16.06
N LEU A 63 -2.20 15.64 -17.14
CA LEU A 63 -1.73 17.02 -17.11
C LEU A 63 -2.87 18.00 -16.80
N ALA A 64 -4.04 17.79 -17.39
CA ALA A 64 -5.23 18.61 -17.15
C ALA A 64 -5.71 18.49 -15.70
N GLN A 65 -5.55 17.33 -15.03
CA GLN A 65 -5.86 17.18 -13.61
C GLN A 65 -4.93 18.03 -12.74
N ALA A 66 -3.63 17.99 -13.00
CA ALA A 66 -2.65 18.81 -12.27
C ALA A 66 -2.93 20.31 -12.48
N GLU A 67 -3.22 20.74 -13.71
CA GLU A 67 -3.57 22.13 -14.05
C GLU A 67 -4.87 22.55 -13.34
N ALA A 68 -5.91 21.72 -13.39
CA ALA A 68 -7.20 21.97 -12.75
C ALA A 68 -7.04 22.11 -11.23
N PHE A 69 -6.20 21.30 -10.60
CA PHE A 69 -5.91 21.37 -9.19
C PHE A 69 -5.20 22.68 -8.83
N ALA A 70 -4.15 23.05 -9.55
CA ALA A 70 -3.37 24.26 -9.32
C ALA A 70 -4.22 25.53 -9.56
N ALA A 71 -5.01 25.56 -10.63
CA ALA A 71 -5.87 26.69 -10.97
C ALA A 71 -7.17 26.77 -10.14
N ARG A 72 -7.50 25.72 -9.36
CA ARG A 72 -8.80 25.53 -8.69
C ARG A 72 -9.98 25.67 -9.66
N SER A 73 -9.78 25.22 -10.89
CA SER A 73 -10.76 25.30 -11.98
C SER A 73 -10.80 23.97 -12.74
N PRO A 74 -11.90 23.20 -12.67
CA PRO A 74 -11.94 21.85 -13.21
C PRO A 74 -12.17 21.80 -14.74
N GLU A 75 -12.49 22.90 -15.38
CA GLU A 75 -13.01 22.93 -16.75
C GLU A 75 -12.08 22.29 -17.79
N VAL A 76 -10.76 22.40 -17.61
CA VAL A 76 -9.75 21.82 -18.52
C VAL A 76 -9.85 20.29 -18.63
N MET A 77 -10.35 19.61 -17.59
CA MET A 77 -10.51 18.15 -17.58
C MET A 77 -11.67 17.64 -18.46
N ARG A 78 -12.58 18.53 -18.94
CA ARG A 78 -13.75 18.13 -19.76
C ARG A 78 -13.34 17.64 -21.16
N GLU A 79 -12.24 18.11 -21.68
CA GLU A 79 -11.80 17.76 -23.04
C GLU A 79 -11.52 16.26 -23.17
N THR A 80 -10.91 15.65 -22.16
CA THR A 80 -10.45 14.26 -22.18
C THR A 80 -11.40 13.29 -21.49
N SER A 81 -12.47 13.77 -20.82
CA SER A 81 -13.35 12.98 -19.98
C SER A 81 -14.78 12.94 -20.51
N THR A 82 -15.49 11.83 -20.24
CA THR A 82 -16.95 11.82 -20.29
C THR A 82 -17.53 12.65 -19.13
N ALA A 83 -18.81 12.99 -19.17
CA ALA A 83 -19.43 13.78 -18.11
C ALA A 83 -19.36 13.11 -16.73
N ALA A 84 -19.52 11.80 -16.67
CA ALA A 84 -19.42 11.04 -15.43
C ALA A 84 -17.99 11.06 -14.89
N HIS A 85 -17.01 10.66 -15.69
CA HIS A 85 -15.60 10.64 -15.26
C HIS A 85 -15.08 12.04 -14.89
N TYR A 86 -15.53 13.08 -15.62
CA TYR A 86 -15.20 14.47 -15.25
C TYR A 86 -15.66 14.80 -13.82
N GLN A 87 -16.88 14.37 -13.43
CA GLN A 87 -17.37 14.62 -12.09
C GLN A 87 -16.55 13.88 -11.04
N ASP A 88 -16.17 12.63 -11.30
CA ASP A 88 -15.30 11.83 -10.42
C ASP A 88 -13.95 12.53 -10.19
N MET A 89 -13.37 13.12 -11.24
CA MET A 89 -12.10 13.85 -11.15
C MET A 89 -12.24 15.17 -10.37
N VAL A 90 -13.37 15.87 -10.52
CA VAL A 90 -13.68 17.07 -9.72
C VAL A 90 -13.76 16.73 -8.23
N ASP A 91 -14.43 15.62 -7.90
CA ASP A 91 -14.58 15.16 -6.52
C ASP A 91 -13.25 14.69 -5.93
N THR A 92 -12.42 14.03 -6.75
CA THR A 92 -11.05 13.64 -6.40
C THR A 92 -10.19 14.87 -6.04
N ASN A 93 -10.17 15.89 -6.91
CA ASN A 93 -9.41 17.12 -6.64
C ASN A 93 -9.91 17.86 -5.38
N ARG A 94 -11.21 17.83 -5.13
CA ARG A 94 -11.79 18.40 -3.91
C ARG A 94 -11.34 17.63 -2.65
N ALA A 95 -11.31 16.29 -2.72
CA ALA A 95 -10.86 15.44 -1.64
C ALA A 95 -9.38 15.67 -1.33
N LEU A 96 -8.51 15.77 -2.35
CA LEU A 96 -7.09 16.11 -2.22
C LEU A 96 -6.90 17.44 -1.49
N ALA A 97 -7.60 18.49 -1.93
CA ALA A 97 -7.52 19.81 -1.28
C ALA A 97 -8.00 19.77 0.18
N SER A 98 -9.07 19.00 0.47
CA SER A 98 -9.59 18.82 1.84
C SER A 98 -8.64 18.05 2.73
N ALA A 99 -7.77 17.21 2.16
CA ALA A 99 -6.73 16.46 2.84
C ALA A 99 -5.45 17.27 3.10
N GLY A 100 -5.44 18.56 2.76
CA GLY A 100 -4.30 19.44 2.98
C GLY A 100 -3.26 19.40 1.86
N VAL A 101 -3.58 18.83 0.70
CA VAL A 101 -2.73 18.88 -0.48
C VAL A 101 -2.70 20.31 -1.03
N THR A 102 -1.50 20.82 -1.28
CA THR A 102 -1.28 22.18 -1.82
C THR A 102 -0.86 22.19 -3.29
N ALA A 103 -0.22 21.11 -3.75
CA ALA A 103 0.15 20.94 -5.15
C ALA A 103 0.21 19.46 -5.54
N ILE A 104 -0.10 19.15 -6.80
CA ILE A 104 0.13 17.85 -7.44
C ILE A 104 0.83 18.05 -8.77
N ALA A 105 1.73 17.14 -9.14
CA ALA A 105 2.42 17.15 -10.42
C ALA A 105 2.62 15.72 -10.94
N LEU A 106 2.35 15.50 -12.22
CA LEU A 106 2.71 14.25 -12.88
C LEU A 106 4.23 14.26 -13.13
N VAL A 107 4.95 13.34 -12.50
CA VAL A 107 6.40 13.19 -12.65
C VAL A 107 6.73 12.29 -13.84
N GLY A 108 5.91 11.24 -14.04
CA GLY A 108 6.11 10.30 -15.14
C GLY A 108 4.86 9.46 -15.40
N ILE A 109 4.78 8.92 -16.60
CA ILE A 109 3.78 7.96 -17.02
C ILE A 109 4.44 6.89 -17.88
N GLU A 110 4.30 5.63 -17.48
CA GLU A 110 4.68 4.47 -18.27
C GLU A 110 3.40 3.79 -18.76
N TYR A 111 3.40 3.37 -20.04
CA TYR A 111 2.24 2.75 -20.64
C TYR A 111 2.41 1.23 -20.68
N GLY A 112 1.45 0.54 -20.11
CA GLY A 112 1.29 -0.90 -20.25
C GLY A 112 0.51 -1.25 -21.53
N GLU A 113 -0.31 -2.29 -21.43
CA GLU A 113 -1.10 -2.79 -22.56
C GLU A 113 -2.22 -1.81 -22.94
N VAL A 114 -2.43 -1.62 -24.24
CA VAL A 114 -3.58 -0.92 -24.81
C VAL A 114 -4.36 -1.90 -25.68
N ARG A 115 -5.62 -2.11 -25.37
CA ARG A 115 -6.56 -2.96 -26.16
C ARG A 115 -7.70 -2.13 -26.67
N VAL A 116 -7.98 -2.24 -27.95
CA VAL A 116 -9.08 -1.53 -28.63
C VAL A 116 -10.08 -2.56 -29.14
N ASP A 117 -11.32 -2.41 -28.73
CA ASP A 117 -12.45 -3.24 -29.18
C ASP A 117 -13.60 -2.32 -29.66
N GLY A 118 -13.63 -2.09 -30.97
CA GLY A 118 -14.57 -1.18 -31.60
C GLY A 118 -14.54 0.23 -31.00
N PRO A 119 -15.65 0.74 -30.42
CA PRO A 119 -15.70 2.09 -29.85
C PRO A 119 -15.17 2.15 -28.41
N VAL A 120 -14.66 1.07 -27.85
CA VAL A 120 -14.15 0.99 -26.47
C VAL A 120 -12.67 0.65 -26.51
N ALA A 121 -11.88 1.33 -25.69
CA ALA A 121 -10.49 0.97 -25.44
C ALA A 121 -10.24 0.79 -23.95
N ARG A 122 -9.30 -0.09 -23.61
CA ARG A 122 -8.76 -0.26 -22.27
C ARG A 122 -7.26 -0.07 -22.30
N ALA A 123 -6.74 0.66 -21.32
CA ALA A 123 -5.31 0.95 -21.25
C ALA A 123 -4.84 0.84 -19.80
N THR A 124 -3.65 0.27 -19.61
CA THR A 124 -2.97 0.26 -18.31
C THR A 124 -1.85 1.29 -18.33
N THR A 125 -1.72 2.05 -17.25
CA THR A 125 -0.60 2.97 -17.02
C THR A 125 0.02 2.74 -15.66
N PHE A 126 1.28 3.15 -15.50
CA PHE A 126 1.95 3.34 -14.21
C PHE A 126 2.32 4.81 -14.13
N GLU A 127 1.67 5.52 -13.22
CA GLU A 127 1.73 6.98 -13.12
C GLU A 127 2.43 7.38 -11.85
N THR A 128 3.51 8.14 -11.98
CA THR A 128 4.24 8.69 -10.84
C THR A 128 3.77 10.11 -10.59
N TRP A 129 3.17 10.33 -9.43
CA TRP A 129 2.68 11.62 -8.98
C TRP A 129 3.49 12.15 -7.81
N ARG A 130 3.83 13.42 -7.86
CA ARG A 130 4.38 14.17 -6.75
C ARG A 130 3.28 15.02 -6.13
N THR A 131 3.10 14.88 -4.81
CA THR A 131 2.09 15.59 -4.03
C THR A 131 2.77 16.39 -2.92
N GLU A 132 2.44 17.66 -2.78
CA GLU A 132 2.94 18.55 -1.72
C GLU A 132 1.81 18.86 -0.74
N TYR A 133 2.12 18.89 0.56
CA TYR A 133 1.16 19.11 1.63
C TYR A 133 1.41 20.42 2.37
N ALA A 134 0.39 20.95 3.05
CA ALA A 134 0.44 22.21 3.79
C ALA A 134 1.45 22.17 4.96
N ASP A 135 1.83 21.00 5.47
CA ASP A 135 2.86 20.79 6.49
C ASP A 135 4.29 20.80 5.92
N GLY A 136 4.45 20.99 4.61
CA GLY A 136 5.73 20.97 3.90
C GLY A 136 6.24 19.55 3.58
N SER A 137 5.49 18.51 3.86
CA SER A 137 5.83 17.17 3.41
C SER A 137 5.59 17.02 1.90
N VAL A 138 6.40 16.17 1.26
CA VAL A 138 6.33 15.87 -0.16
C VAL A 138 6.26 14.37 -0.34
N ASN A 139 5.23 13.90 -1.01
CA ASN A 139 5.03 12.51 -1.38
C ASN A 139 5.31 12.32 -2.88
N GLU A 140 5.96 11.21 -3.24
CA GLU A 140 6.09 10.74 -4.61
C GLU A 140 5.63 9.29 -4.67
N GLN A 141 4.61 9.02 -5.49
CA GLN A 141 3.91 7.74 -5.54
C GLN A 141 3.73 7.30 -6.98
N THR A 142 3.94 6.01 -7.25
CA THR A 142 3.60 5.38 -8.53
C THR A 142 2.45 4.41 -8.33
N ASP A 143 1.36 4.64 -9.07
CA ASP A 143 0.17 3.80 -9.06
C ASP A 143 -0.08 3.16 -10.42
N GLN A 144 -0.54 1.92 -10.41
CA GLN A 144 -1.11 1.31 -11.60
C GLN A 144 -2.56 1.77 -11.75
N ASN A 145 -2.90 2.25 -12.96
CA ASN A 145 -4.27 2.64 -13.31
C ASN A 145 -4.74 1.83 -14.53
N GLU A 146 -5.99 1.40 -14.51
CA GLU A 146 -6.70 0.82 -15.65
C GLU A 146 -7.76 1.81 -16.12
N TYR A 147 -7.60 2.27 -17.36
CA TYR A 147 -8.50 3.21 -17.99
C TYR A 147 -9.46 2.50 -18.95
N THR A 148 -10.71 2.91 -18.93
CA THR A 148 -11.67 2.63 -19.99
C THR A 148 -11.95 3.92 -20.75
N LEU A 149 -11.74 3.87 -22.06
CA LEU A 149 -12.02 5.00 -22.96
C LEU A 149 -13.14 4.61 -23.93
N VAL A 150 -13.90 5.60 -24.34
CA VAL A 150 -14.95 5.45 -25.37
C VAL A 150 -14.72 6.44 -26.50
N SER A 151 -14.92 5.98 -27.74
CA SER A 151 -14.87 6.83 -28.92
C SER A 151 -16.23 7.53 -29.09
N ALA A 152 -16.24 8.85 -29.04
CA ALA A 152 -17.42 9.68 -29.19
C ALA A 152 -17.15 10.85 -30.15
N GLY A 153 -17.88 10.92 -31.26
CA GLY A 153 -17.72 12.01 -32.23
C GLY A 153 -16.35 12.08 -32.90
N GLY A 154 -15.65 10.94 -33.02
CA GLY A 154 -14.33 10.85 -33.65
C GLY A 154 -13.16 11.18 -32.74
N SER A 155 -13.38 11.31 -31.41
CA SER A 155 -12.34 11.48 -30.43
C SER A 155 -12.51 10.48 -29.26
N TRP A 156 -11.42 10.08 -28.63
CA TRP A 156 -11.43 9.23 -27.45
C TRP A 156 -11.60 10.05 -26.18
N LYS A 157 -12.47 9.57 -25.27
CA LYS A 157 -12.69 10.16 -23.95
C LYS A 157 -12.62 9.09 -22.86
N ILE A 158 -12.01 9.41 -21.74
CA ILE A 158 -11.96 8.54 -20.57
C ILE A 158 -13.37 8.47 -19.97
N SER A 159 -13.87 7.26 -19.81
CA SER A 159 -15.17 6.98 -19.18
C SER A 159 -15.05 6.44 -17.76
N ALA A 160 -13.93 5.81 -17.42
CA ALA A 160 -13.63 5.33 -16.08
C ALA A 160 -12.13 5.15 -15.88
N THR A 161 -11.69 5.32 -14.63
CA THR A 161 -10.36 4.94 -14.15
C THR A 161 -10.54 4.08 -12.91
N VAL A 162 -9.82 2.95 -12.86
CA VAL A 162 -9.82 2.04 -11.73
C VAL A 162 -8.37 1.74 -11.35
N GLN A 163 -8.05 1.81 -10.07
CA GLN A 163 -6.83 1.20 -9.54
C GLN A 163 -7.14 -0.28 -9.30
N PRO A 164 -6.50 -1.20 -10.04
CA PRO A 164 -6.77 -2.62 -9.82
C PRO A 164 -6.39 -2.98 -8.39
N ALA A 165 -7.32 -3.61 -7.67
CA ALA A 165 -6.96 -4.32 -6.46
C ALA A 165 -5.89 -5.34 -6.85
N ALA A 166 -4.79 -5.39 -6.10
CA ALA A 166 -3.71 -6.33 -6.36
C ALA A 166 -4.31 -7.73 -6.58
N ARG A 167 -4.11 -8.31 -7.76
CA ARG A 167 -4.56 -9.66 -8.05
C ARG A 167 -3.82 -10.60 -7.10
N PRO A 168 -4.51 -11.48 -6.37
CA PRO A 168 -3.83 -12.56 -5.66
C PRO A 168 -3.07 -13.36 -6.71
N ILE A 169 -1.76 -13.24 -6.72
CA ILE A 169 -0.93 -14.22 -7.44
C ILE A 169 -1.09 -15.49 -6.61
N SER A 170 -1.71 -16.52 -7.20
CA SER A 170 -1.60 -17.86 -6.62
C SER A 170 -0.12 -18.12 -6.38
N PRO A 171 0.30 -18.40 -5.15
CA PRO A 171 1.69 -18.70 -4.87
C PRO A 171 2.03 -20.03 -5.53
N ALA A 172 2.55 -19.97 -6.75
CA ALA A 172 3.39 -21.03 -7.29
C ALA A 172 4.79 -20.83 -6.69
N THR A 173 4.87 -20.79 -5.38
CA THR A 173 6.13 -20.95 -4.66
C THR A 173 6.06 -22.33 -4.06
N GLU A 174 6.93 -23.22 -4.53
CA GLU A 174 7.22 -24.46 -3.80
C GLU A 174 7.43 -24.08 -2.33
N PRO A 175 6.84 -24.81 -1.37
CA PRO A 175 7.03 -24.51 0.04
C PRO A 175 8.53 -24.57 0.33
N SER A 176 9.13 -23.40 0.53
CA SER A 176 10.50 -23.31 1.06
C SER A 176 10.52 -24.11 2.37
N PRO A 177 11.53 -24.96 2.61
CA PRO A 177 11.55 -25.79 3.81
C PRO A 177 11.31 -24.91 5.04
N ALA A 178 10.40 -25.35 5.91
CA ALA A 178 10.07 -24.65 7.14
C ALA A 178 11.35 -24.49 7.98
N LEU A 179 11.65 -23.26 8.38
CA LEU A 179 12.78 -22.97 9.26
C LEU A 179 12.45 -23.40 10.69
N ALA A 180 13.43 -23.93 11.42
CA ALA A 180 13.22 -24.31 12.82
C ALA A 180 12.95 -23.08 13.70
N PRO A 181 12.13 -23.20 14.78
CA PRO A 181 11.97 -22.12 15.75
C PRO A 181 13.32 -21.68 16.34
N ALA A 182 13.47 -20.39 16.61
CA ALA A 182 14.67 -19.87 17.26
C ALA A 182 14.75 -20.37 18.71
N ALA A 183 15.90 -20.91 19.12
CA ALA A 183 16.06 -21.63 20.39
C ALA A 183 16.07 -20.71 21.63
N ALA A 184 16.56 -19.46 21.50
CA ALA A 184 16.62 -18.49 22.58
C ALA A 184 16.05 -17.17 22.10
N THR A 185 14.94 -16.72 22.68
CA THR A 185 14.25 -15.50 22.25
C THR A 185 14.09 -14.53 23.42
N SER A 186 14.21 -13.24 23.14
CA SER A 186 13.70 -12.20 24.01
C SER A 186 12.17 -12.26 24.04
N ARG A 187 11.54 -11.76 25.10
CA ARG A 187 10.09 -11.81 25.27
C ARG A 187 9.48 -10.43 25.07
N SER A 188 8.38 -10.38 24.34
CA SER A 188 7.54 -9.19 24.19
C SER A 188 6.07 -9.55 24.37
N THR A 189 5.24 -8.55 24.68
CA THR A 189 3.78 -8.72 24.77
C THR A 189 3.07 -8.49 23.45
N ASN A 190 3.75 -7.87 22.49
CA ASN A 190 3.15 -7.47 21.22
C ASN A 190 4.07 -7.63 20.00
N TRP A 191 5.38 -7.90 20.15
CA TRP A 191 6.33 -8.05 19.05
C TRP A 191 6.82 -9.49 18.91
N SER A 192 6.96 -9.95 17.66
CA SER A 192 7.66 -11.18 17.28
C SER A 192 8.47 -10.95 16.02
N GLY A 193 9.74 -11.33 16.01
CA GLY A 193 10.64 -11.12 14.89
C GLY A 193 12.09 -11.03 15.30
N TYR A 194 12.83 -10.08 14.73
CA TYR A 194 14.25 -9.84 15.04
C TYR A 194 14.51 -8.35 15.25
N ALA A 195 15.42 -8.05 16.19
CA ALA A 195 15.94 -6.71 16.41
C ALA A 195 17.46 -6.74 16.60
N ALA A 196 18.12 -5.74 15.99
CA ALA A 196 19.55 -5.43 16.17
C ALA A 196 19.69 -4.20 17.05
N ASP A 197 20.57 -4.25 18.04
CA ASP A 197 21.01 -3.09 18.83
C ASP A 197 22.40 -2.60 18.41
N GLY A 198 22.91 -1.57 19.06
CA GLY A 198 24.27 -1.04 18.83
C GLY A 198 24.41 -0.18 17.58
N GLY A 199 23.40 0.69 17.34
CA GLY A 199 23.45 1.71 16.28
C GLY A 199 24.70 2.60 16.30
N PRO A 200 24.79 3.64 15.46
CA PRO A 200 23.65 4.27 14.77
C PRO A 200 23.26 3.58 13.45
N PHE A 201 21.99 3.26 13.34
CA PHE A 201 21.42 2.75 12.09
C PHE A 201 20.90 3.89 11.23
N THR A 202 21.27 3.89 9.95
CA THR A 202 20.87 4.94 9.00
C THR A 202 19.93 4.43 7.91
N SER A 203 19.71 3.09 7.84
CA SER A 203 18.70 2.50 6.98
C SER A 203 18.31 1.12 7.49
N VAL A 204 17.06 0.71 7.22
CA VAL A 204 16.55 -0.64 7.40
C VAL A 204 15.69 -1.01 6.20
N THR A 205 15.78 -2.27 5.75
CA THR A 205 14.99 -2.81 4.65
C THR A 205 14.48 -4.20 4.99
N GLY A 206 13.26 -4.51 4.56
CA GLY A 206 12.69 -5.85 4.61
C GLY A 206 11.65 -6.05 3.52
N THR A 207 11.49 -7.29 3.09
CA THR A 207 10.46 -7.72 2.14
C THR A 207 9.67 -8.84 2.78
N TRP A 208 8.35 -8.82 2.63
CA TRP A 208 7.47 -9.90 3.07
C TRP A 208 6.31 -10.12 2.10
N VAL A 209 5.66 -11.27 2.23
CA VAL A 209 4.36 -11.51 1.62
C VAL A 209 3.30 -11.17 2.65
N VAL A 210 2.37 -10.28 2.33
CA VAL A 210 1.25 -9.89 3.20
C VAL A 210 0.45 -11.14 3.56
N PRO A 211 0.35 -11.50 4.85
CA PRO A 211 -0.28 -12.75 5.25
C PRO A 211 -1.80 -12.71 5.01
N SER A 212 -2.37 -13.85 4.65
CA SER A 212 -3.82 -14.02 4.65
C SER A 212 -4.30 -14.31 6.06
N VAL A 213 -5.23 -13.51 6.58
CA VAL A 213 -5.77 -13.69 7.93
C VAL A 213 -7.09 -14.46 7.90
N ALA A 214 -7.26 -15.38 8.85
CA ALA A 214 -8.54 -16.07 9.01
C ALA A 214 -9.51 -15.16 9.79
N ALA A 215 -10.69 -14.91 9.20
CA ALA A 215 -11.75 -14.06 9.77
C ALA A 215 -12.56 -14.79 10.88
N THR A 216 -11.89 -15.54 11.77
CA THR A 216 -12.55 -16.35 12.82
C THR A 216 -12.83 -15.56 14.10
N ALA A 217 -12.12 -14.45 14.31
CA ALA A 217 -12.31 -13.57 15.46
C ALA A 217 -11.77 -12.17 15.12
N ALA A 218 -12.38 -11.13 15.70
CA ALA A 218 -11.90 -9.78 15.59
C ALA A 218 -10.48 -9.65 16.16
N GLY A 219 -9.62 -8.92 15.47
CA GLY A 219 -8.23 -8.71 15.83
C GLY A 219 -7.46 -7.98 14.75
N ALA A 220 -6.19 -7.75 14.98
CA ALA A 220 -5.31 -7.12 14.01
C ALA A 220 -3.90 -7.71 14.10
N ASP A 221 -3.14 -7.54 13.04
CA ASP A 221 -1.70 -7.78 13.00
C ASP A 221 -1.03 -6.76 12.08
N ALA A 222 0.23 -6.42 12.39
CA ALA A 222 1.04 -5.53 11.57
C ALA A 222 2.41 -6.16 11.31
N THR A 223 2.85 -6.10 10.05
CA THR A 223 4.18 -6.54 9.60
C THR A 223 4.96 -5.30 9.17
N TRP A 224 6.14 -5.07 9.77
CA TRP A 224 6.86 -3.83 9.54
C TRP A 224 8.38 -3.94 9.74
N VAL A 225 9.10 -2.90 9.30
CA VAL A 225 10.48 -2.63 9.65
C VAL A 225 10.59 -1.24 10.29
N GLY A 226 11.56 -1.05 11.19
CA GLY A 226 11.73 0.19 11.93
C GLY A 226 13.15 0.48 12.36
N ILE A 227 13.36 1.73 12.82
CA ILE A 227 14.61 2.20 13.44
C ILE A 227 14.26 2.91 14.76
N GLY A 228 14.91 2.47 15.85
CA GLY A 228 14.61 2.88 17.23
C GLY A 228 13.54 2.02 17.88
N GLY A 229 13.21 2.27 19.14
CA GLY A 229 12.08 1.62 19.83
C GLY A 229 12.40 0.35 20.62
N LEU A 230 13.58 -0.27 20.45
CA LEU A 230 13.91 -1.47 21.23
C LEU A 230 14.11 -1.12 22.72
N ASP A 231 14.91 -0.10 22.99
CA ASP A 231 15.23 0.38 24.35
C ASP A 231 15.01 1.91 24.48
N THR A 232 14.33 2.52 23.53
CA THR A 232 14.05 3.96 23.47
C THR A 232 12.58 4.21 23.12
N GLU A 233 12.10 5.43 23.34
CA GLU A 233 10.70 5.82 23.05
C GLU A 233 10.51 6.32 21.62
N ASP A 234 11.58 6.64 20.89
CA ASP A 234 11.56 7.02 19.49
C ASP A 234 11.50 5.77 18.60
N LEU A 235 10.64 5.79 17.60
CA LEU A 235 10.56 4.73 16.60
C LEU A 235 9.99 5.30 15.31
N ILE A 236 10.75 5.17 14.23
CA ILE A 236 10.27 5.41 12.86
C ILE A 236 10.06 4.06 12.19
N GLN A 237 8.84 3.78 11.74
CA GLN A 237 8.46 2.49 11.21
C GLN A 237 7.46 2.60 10.06
N ALA A 238 7.41 1.56 9.22
CA ALA A 238 6.50 1.47 8.10
C ALA A 238 6.20 0.01 7.75
N GLY A 239 4.97 -0.26 7.31
CA GLY A 239 4.57 -1.63 7.05
C GLY A 239 3.19 -1.80 6.46
N THR A 240 2.68 -3.02 6.63
CA THR A 240 1.32 -3.42 6.26
C THR A 240 0.57 -3.93 7.48
N MET A 241 -0.74 -3.76 7.51
CA MET A 241 -1.62 -4.19 8.60
C MET A 241 -2.83 -4.92 8.04
N ALA A 242 -3.25 -5.99 8.72
CA ALA A 242 -4.56 -6.61 8.53
C ALA A 242 -5.43 -6.37 9.75
N THR A 243 -6.70 -6.03 9.53
CA THR A 243 -7.70 -5.86 10.58
C THR A 243 -8.91 -6.72 10.28
N VAL A 244 -9.31 -7.54 11.26
CA VAL A 244 -10.53 -8.34 11.24
C VAL A 244 -11.52 -7.67 12.18
N THR A 245 -12.66 -7.25 11.65
CA THR A 245 -13.75 -6.63 12.43
C THR A 245 -14.69 -7.68 13.02
N GLY A 246 -15.58 -7.27 13.94
CA GLY A 246 -16.49 -8.17 14.63
C GLY A 246 -17.53 -8.84 13.73
N ASP A 247 -17.78 -8.32 12.55
CA ASP A 247 -18.66 -8.90 11.51
C ASP A 247 -17.92 -9.86 10.54
N GLY A 248 -16.60 -10.06 10.77
CA GLY A 248 -15.76 -10.92 9.94
C GLY A 248 -15.19 -10.24 8.69
N SER A 249 -15.39 -8.94 8.50
CA SER A 249 -14.75 -8.20 7.42
C SER A 249 -13.24 -8.10 7.66
N VAL A 250 -12.44 -8.20 6.58
CA VAL A 250 -10.99 -8.09 6.62
C VAL A 250 -10.55 -6.92 5.76
N THR A 251 -9.74 -6.03 6.31
CA THR A 251 -9.09 -4.94 5.58
C THR A 251 -7.57 -5.09 5.63
N TYR A 252 -6.91 -4.72 4.53
CA TYR A 252 -5.46 -4.67 4.42
C TYR A 252 -5.04 -3.26 4.08
N GLU A 253 -4.07 -2.71 4.82
CA GLU A 253 -3.65 -1.33 4.67
C GLU A 253 -2.13 -1.22 4.78
N ALA A 254 -1.53 -0.32 4.00
CA ALA A 254 -0.14 0.10 4.19
C ALA A 254 -0.11 1.35 5.07
N TRP A 255 0.91 1.48 5.91
CA TRP A 255 0.98 2.55 6.90
C TRP A 255 2.43 2.98 7.20
N ILE A 256 2.56 4.18 7.78
CA ILE A 256 3.81 4.72 8.34
C ILE A 256 3.53 5.29 9.73
N GLU A 257 4.53 5.30 10.60
CA GLU A 257 4.42 5.86 11.95
C GLU A 257 5.75 6.42 12.44
N MET A 258 5.69 7.52 13.12
CA MET A 258 6.81 8.18 13.81
C MET A 258 6.37 8.49 15.24
N LEU A 259 6.78 7.67 16.21
CA LEU A 259 6.39 7.90 17.61
C LEU A 259 6.90 9.25 18.12
N PRO A 260 6.10 10.00 18.92
CA PRO A 260 4.85 9.58 19.57
C PRO A 260 3.58 9.80 18.74
N ASP A 261 3.69 10.19 17.46
CA ASP A 261 2.53 10.36 16.60
C ASP A 261 1.88 9.00 16.30
N SER A 262 0.58 9.00 16.04
CA SER A 262 -0.15 7.78 15.68
C SER A 262 0.16 7.34 14.25
N ALA A 263 0.02 6.04 13.99
CA ALA A 263 0.11 5.47 12.66
C ALA A 263 -0.82 6.18 11.66
N ARG A 264 -0.30 6.42 10.48
CA ARG A 264 -1.01 7.01 9.35
C ARG A 264 -1.10 6.02 8.21
N MET A 265 -2.33 5.66 7.80
CA MET A 265 -2.56 4.88 6.58
C MET A 265 -2.11 5.67 5.37
N ILE A 266 -1.50 5.00 4.41
CA ILE A 266 -1.00 5.59 3.16
C ILE A 266 -1.74 5.01 1.96
N PRO A 267 -1.86 5.75 0.86
CA PRO A 267 -2.63 5.32 -0.31
C PRO A 267 -1.83 4.34 -1.21
N LEU A 268 -1.20 3.34 -0.62
CA LEU A 268 -0.61 2.21 -1.31
C LEU A 268 -1.53 1.00 -1.13
N SER A 269 -2.18 0.58 -2.22
CA SER A 269 -3.07 -0.59 -2.19
C SER A 269 -2.27 -1.85 -1.91
N VAL A 270 -2.73 -2.61 -0.91
CA VAL A 270 -2.16 -3.90 -0.52
C VAL A 270 -3.28 -4.92 -0.27
N SER A 271 -3.00 -6.18 -0.55
CA SER A 271 -3.91 -7.31 -0.35
C SER A 271 -3.15 -8.52 0.18
N ALA A 272 -3.86 -9.47 0.75
CA ALA A 272 -3.27 -10.77 1.11
C ALA A 272 -2.55 -11.40 -0.10
N GLY A 273 -1.33 -11.88 0.11
CA GLY A 273 -0.51 -12.48 -0.93
C GLY A 273 0.38 -11.50 -1.71
N ASP A 274 0.23 -10.19 -1.51
CA ASP A 274 1.14 -9.22 -2.13
C ASP A 274 2.53 -9.30 -1.52
N SER A 275 3.55 -9.23 -2.38
CA SER A 275 4.93 -9.04 -1.94
C SER A 275 5.18 -7.54 -1.74
N VAL A 276 5.56 -7.13 -0.54
CA VAL A 276 5.85 -5.74 -0.20
C VAL A 276 7.28 -5.59 0.28
N THR A 277 7.98 -4.59 -0.25
CA THR A 277 9.30 -4.16 0.23
C THR A 277 9.18 -2.80 0.89
N VAL A 278 9.74 -2.66 2.08
CA VAL A 278 9.84 -1.39 2.80
C VAL A 278 11.29 -1.06 3.05
N THR A 279 11.66 0.19 2.82
CA THR A 279 12.98 0.74 3.15
C THR A 279 12.81 2.08 3.86
N ILE A 280 13.45 2.23 5.00
CA ILE A 280 13.56 3.50 5.74
C ILE A 280 15.01 3.93 5.67
N THR A 281 15.29 5.17 5.25
CA THR A 281 16.67 5.66 5.07
C THR A 281 16.80 7.11 5.50
N GLU A 282 17.78 7.39 6.35
CA GLU A 282 18.18 8.76 6.68
C GLU A 282 18.88 9.40 5.47
N ARG A 283 18.30 10.49 4.92
CA ARG A 283 18.84 11.21 3.76
C ARG A 283 19.80 12.32 4.17
N SER A 284 19.53 12.93 5.30
CA SER A 284 20.37 13.89 6.00
C SER A 284 19.97 13.92 7.47
N ALA A 285 20.68 14.62 8.33
CA ALA A 285 20.34 14.69 9.74
C ALA A 285 18.85 15.00 9.97
N ASP A 286 18.18 14.13 10.71
CA ASP A 286 16.75 14.23 11.07
C ASP A 286 15.77 14.28 9.86
N ARG A 287 16.20 13.81 8.69
CA ARG A 287 15.36 13.72 7.47
C ARG A 287 15.34 12.29 6.93
N TRP A 288 14.21 11.64 6.99
CA TRP A 288 14.03 10.23 6.68
C TRP A 288 13.15 10.01 5.45
N LEU A 289 13.61 9.20 4.51
CA LEU A 289 12.82 8.66 3.43
C LEU A 289 12.22 7.33 3.88
N LEU A 290 10.89 7.22 3.86
CA LEU A 290 10.16 5.96 3.94
C LEU A 290 9.71 5.60 2.52
N ALA A 291 10.20 4.48 2.01
CA ALA A 291 9.89 3.97 0.68
C ALA A 291 9.20 2.61 0.80
N LEU A 292 7.97 2.51 0.33
CA LEU A 292 7.20 1.28 0.29
C LEU A 292 6.90 0.92 -1.17
N LYS A 293 7.07 -0.35 -1.51
CA LYS A 293 6.78 -0.88 -2.84
C LYS A 293 5.96 -2.16 -2.72
N ASN A 294 4.81 -2.18 -3.35
CA ASN A 294 4.09 -3.40 -3.64
C ASN A 294 4.70 -4.03 -4.91
N ASN A 295 5.50 -5.09 -4.74
CA ASN A 295 6.21 -5.74 -5.84
C ASN A 295 5.26 -6.49 -6.77
N THR A 296 4.08 -6.87 -6.28
CA THR A 296 3.05 -7.59 -7.03
C THR A 296 2.33 -6.67 -8.01
N SER A 297 1.87 -5.52 -7.54
CA SER A 297 1.15 -4.54 -8.37
C SER A 297 2.07 -3.54 -9.08
N GLY A 298 3.31 -3.37 -8.59
CA GLY A 298 4.24 -2.33 -9.04
C GLY A 298 4.03 -0.96 -8.39
N GLY A 299 2.97 -0.79 -7.58
CA GLY A 299 2.68 0.46 -6.85
C GLY A 299 3.80 0.82 -5.87
N THR A 300 4.09 2.12 -5.72
CA THR A 300 5.09 2.64 -4.78
C THR A 300 4.54 3.83 -4.01
N TYR A 301 5.05 4.01 -2.80
CA TYR A 301 4.82 5.20 -1.99
C TYR A 301 6.13 5.65 -1.35
N ASN A 302 6.52 6.92 -1.56
CA ASN A 302 7.75 7.47 -1.04
C ASN A 302 7.46 8.81 -0.35
N ILE A 303 7.86 8.94 0.90
CA ILE A 303 7.70 10.20 1.65
C ILE A 303 8.98 10.52 2.41
N THR A 304 9.36 11.79 2.38
CA THR A 304 10.46 12.30 3.22
C THR A 304 9.88 13.11 4.37
N VAL A 305 10.18 12.68 5.60
CA VAL A 305 9.66 13.30 6.83
C VAL A 305 10.80 13.83 7.70
N PRO A 306 10.60 14.90 8.47
CA PRO A 306 11.47 15.27 9.56
C PRO A 306 11.20 14.34 10.76
N TYR A 307 12.22 13.75 11.35
CA TYR A 307 12.10 12.93 12.54
C TYR A 307 13.43 12.82 13.28
N GLN A 308 13.45 13.11 14.58
CA GLN A 308 14.60 12.92 15.43
C GLN A 308 14.61 11.49 15.96
N SER A 309 15.60 10.70 15.54
CA SER A 309 15.79 9.33 15.98
C SER A 309 17.13 9.15 16.68
N THR A 310 17.14 8.37 17.75
CA THR A 310 18.38 7.90 18.40
C THR A 310 19.17 6.96 17.50
N ARG A 311 18.49 6.34 16.51
CA ARG A 311 19.09 5.35 15.60
C ARG A 311 19.68 4.14 16.33
N SER A 312 19.16 3.85 17.54
CA SER A 312 19.76 2.89 18.49
C SER A 312 19.60 1.44 18.06
N SER A 313 18.54 1.13 17.33
CA SER A 313 18.17 -0.23 16.93
C SER A 313 17.56 -0.28 15.53
N ALA A 314 17.49 -1.49 14.95
CA ALA A 314 16.80 -1.79 13.69
C ALA A 314 15.99 -3.08 13.83
N GLU A 315 14.74 -3.07 13.37
CA GLU A 315 13.75 -4.10 13.65
C GLU A 315 13.06 -4.63 12.39
N TRP A 316 12.69 -5.92 12.43
CA TRP A 316 11.85 -6.65 11.49
C TRP A 316 10.79 -7.40 12.33
N VAL A 317 9.56 -6.91 12.34
CA VAL A 317 8.57 -7.30 13.35
C VAL A 317 7.23 -7.66 12.76
N GLN A 318 6.63 -8.69 13.33
CA GLN A 318 5.21 -9.00 13.30
C GLN A 318 4.61 -8.61 14.65
N GLU A 319 3.59 -7.76 14.67
CA GLU A 319 3.08 -7.10 15.87
C GLU A 319 1.59 -7.34 16.09
N ALA A 320 1.19 -7.40 17.38
CA ALA A 320 -0.17 -7.12 17.82
C ALA A 320 -0.30 -5.62 18.09
N PRO A 321 -0.95 -4.84 17.18
CA PRO A 321 -1.01 -3.39 17.31
C PRO A 321 -1.63 -2.91 18.61
N SER A 322 -1.22 -1.75 19.08
CA SER A 322 -1.74 -1.13 20.31
C SER A 322 -2.63 0.06 20.01
N THR A 323 -3.62 0.28 20.85
CA THR A 323 -4.47 1.46 20.87
C THR A 323 -4.42 2.12 22.24
N SER A 324 -5.06 3.27 22.42
CA SER A 324 -5.24 3.89 23.75
C SER A 324 -5.95 2.99 24.76
N ARG A 325 -6.60 1.89 24.31
CA ARG A 325 -7.29 0.90 25.15
C ARG A 325 -6.43 -0.33 25.45
N GLY A 326 -5.23 -0.42 24.89
CA GLY A 326 -4.29 -1.52 25.04
C GLY A 326 -4.01 -2.28 23.76
N ILE A 327 -3.30 -3.40 23.88
CA ILE A 327 -2.93 -4.28 22.75
C ILE A 327 -4.19 -4.94 22.21
N LEU A 328 -4.38 -4.88 20.89
CA LEU A 328 -5.47 -5.57 20.20
C LEU A 328 -5.25 -7.08 20.20
N PRO A 329 -6.32 -7.89 20.13
CA PRO A 329 -6.17 -9.32 19.91
C PRO A 329 -5.37 -9.57 18.62
N LEU A 330 -4.34 -10.40 18.71
CA LEU A 330 -3.55 -10.77 17.54
C LEU A 330 -4.39 -11.61 16.57
N SER A 331 -4.47 -11.22 15.31
CA SER A 331 -5.18 -11.94 14.26
C SER A 331 -4.61 -13.36 14.04
N MET A 332 -5.36 -14.20 13.33
CA MET A 332 -4.93 -15.54 12.91
C MET A 332 -4.26 -15.45 11.52
N PHE A 333 -3.08 -14.85 11.47
CA PHE A 333 -2.31 -14.61 10.24
C PHE A 333 -1.56 -15.86 9.70
N GLY A 334 -1.60 -16.98 10.42
CA GLY A 334 -0.86 -18.19 10.05
C GLY A 334 0.65 -18.00 10.18
N SER A 335 1.32 -17.63 9.12
CA SER A 335 2.73 -17.25 9.14
C SER A 335 3.02 -16.07 8.22
N VAL A 336 4.09 -15.34 8.52
CA VAL A 336 4.66 -14.30 7.66
C VAL A 336 6.16 -14.54 7.51
N ARG A 337 6.63 -14.49 6.26
CA ARG A 337 8.04 -14.68 5.94
C ARG A 337 8.68 -13.38 5.52
N PHE A 338 9.70 -12.97 6.28
CA PHE A 338 10.61 -11.88 5.91
C PHE A 338 11.74 -12.41 5.03
N THR A 339 12.13 -11.60 4.05
CA THR A 339 13.26 -11.84 3.14
C THR A 339 14.00 -10.52 2.90
N ALA A 340 15.21 -10.59 2.38
CA ALA A 340 16.05 -9.43 2.06
C ALA A 340 16.23 -8.44 3.24
N GLY A 341 16.12 -8.92 4.48
CA GLY A 341 16.28 -8.12 5.68
C GLY A 341 17.73 -7.64 5.83
N THR A 342 17.93 -6.33 5.80
CA THR A 342 19.22 -5.66 5.95
C THR A 342 19.07 -4.33 6.66
N ALA A 343 20.15 -3.87 7.32
CA ALA A 343 20.23 -2.49 7.81
C ALA A 343 21.61 -1.91 7.53
N VAL A 344 21.69 -0.59 7.53
CA VAL A 344 22.97 0.14 7.37
C VAL A 344 23.44 0.66 8.72
N ARG A 345 24.63 0.21 9.12
CA ARG A 345 25.36 0.66 10.31
C ARG A 345 26.78 1.01 9.91
N ASP A 346 27.28 2.17 10.33
CA ASP A 346 28.63 2.68 9.99
C ASP A 346 28.90 2.69 8.47
N GLY A 347 27.90 3.08 7.66
CA GLY A 347 27.98 3.15 6.20
C GLY A 347 28.02 1.78 5.49
N ARG A 348 27.82 0.67 6.22
CA ARG A 348 27.84 -0.70 5.67
C ARG A 348 26.47 -1.33 5.73
N THR A 349 26.01 -1.89 4.60
CA THR A 349 24.81 -2.73 4.57
C THR A 349 25.15 -4.11 5.14
N LEU A 350 24.43 -4.51 6.18
CA LEU A 350 24.61 -5.76 6.90
C LEU A 350 23.30 -6.55 6.93
N SER A 351 23.38 -7.89 6.84
CA SER A 351 22.22 -8.78 7.02
C SER A 351 21.80 -8.84 8.49
N ILE A 352 20.58 -9.32 8.75
CA ILE A 352 20.05 -9.57 10.10
C ILE A 352 21.06 -10.39 10.93
N ALA A 353 21.63 -11.46 10.33
CA ALA A 353 22.64 -12.28 11.00
C ALA A 353 23.94 -11.53 11.29
N ALA A 354 24.46 -10.77 10.30
CA ALA A 354 25.72 -10.04 10.43
C ALA A 354 25.64 -8.89 11.47
N LEU A 355 24.45 -8.41 11.75
CA LEU A 355 24.15 -7.42 12.81
C LEU A 355 24.16 -8.04 14.21
N GLY A 356 24.15 -9.37 14.34
CA GLY A 356 23.99 -10.05 15.62
C GLY A 356 22.57 -9.90 16.20
N SER A 357 21.57 -9.71 15.32
CA SER A 357 20.19 -9.48 15.73
C SER A 357 19.64 -10.59 16.60
N ARG A 358 18.85 -10.23 17.59
CA ARG A 358 18.26 -11.17 18.55
C ARG A 358 16.81 -11.48 18.17
N PRO A 359 16.37 -12.75 18.25
CA PRO A 359 14.97 -13.12 18.03
C PRO A 359 14.10 -12.69 19.23
N ILE A 360 12.88 -12.26 18.92
CA ILE A 360 11.85 -11.83 19.88
C ILE A 360 10.63 -12.72 19.67
N SER A 361 10.08 -13.30 20.75
CA SER A 361 8.82 -14.03 20.71
C SER A 361 7.73 -13.29 21.48
N MET A 362 6.52 -13.34 20.94
CA MET A 362 5.35 -12.70 21.53
C MET A 362 4.61 -13.64 22.47
N TYR A 363 4.27 -13.14 23.65
CA TYR A 363 3.55 -13.89 24.70
C TYR A 363 2.35 -13.10 25.22
N ASN A 364 1.28 -13.81 25.54
CA ASN A 364 0.16 -13.23 26.28
C ASN A 364 0.45 -13.15 27.79
N ARG A 365 -0.46 -12.53 28.54
CA ARG A 365 -0.34 -12.39 30.01
C ARG A 365 -0.39 -13.72 30.79
N ALA A 366 -0.85 -14.80 30.15
CA ALA A 366 -0.87 -16.14 30.71
C ALA A 366 0.40 -16.95 30.40
N ASP A 367 1.44 -16.27 29.91
CA ASP A 367 2.72 -16.87 29.54
C ASP A 367 2.65 -17.87 28.36
N GLN A 368 1.64 -17.76 27.52
CA GLN A 368 1.49 -18.59 26.35
C GLN A 368 2.05 -17.84 25.13
N ALA A 369 2.87 -18.50 24.33
CA ALA A 369 3.41 -17.94 23.11
C ALA A 369 2.29 -17.67 22.10
N LEU A 370 2.23 -16.45 21.58
CA LEU A 370 1.28 -16.03 20.55
C LEU A 370 1.90 -16.10 19.16
N ALA A 371 3.17 -15.71 19.02
CA ALA A 371 3.90 -15.76 17.77
C ALA A 371 5.39 -16.00 18.04
N ILE A 372 6.04 -16.83 17.23
CA ILE A 372 7.42 -17.28 17.42
C ILE A 372 8.18 -17.11 16.09
N PRO A 373 9.36 -16.45 16.09
CA PRO A 373 10.22 -16.40 14.92
C PRO A 373 10.99 -17.72 14.75
N SER A 374 11.26 -18.09 13.53
CA SER A 374 12.18 -19.16 13.18
C SER A 374 13.64 -18.72 13.36
N THR A 375 14.59 -19.66 13.20
CA THR A 375 15.99 -19.33 12.91
C THR A 375 16.08 -18.55 11.60
N LEU A 376 17.19 -17.82 11.42
CA LEU A 376 17.49 -17.17 10.15
C LEU A 376 17.78 -18.19 9.05
N ASP A 377 17.49 -17.81 7.82
CA ASP A 377 17.86 -18.59 6.64
C ASP A 377 19.40 -18.62 6.44
N SER A 378 19.87 -19.42 5.48
CA SER A 378 21.31 -19.57 5.21
C SER A 378 21.99 -18.29 4.72
N ALA A 379 21.23 -17.34 4.15
CA ALA A 379 21.72 -16.03 3.76
C ALA A 379 21.79 -15.05 4.95
N GLY A 380 21.12 -15.38 6.05
CA GLY A 380 21.03 -14.53 7.24
C GLY A 380 20.18 -13.27 7.03
N THR A 381 19.33 -13.26 6.00
CA THR A 381 18.49 -12.11 5.62
C THR A 381 16.99 -12.40 5.74
N GLY A 382 16.60 -13.64 6.01
CA GLY A 382 15.21 -14.05 6.07
C GLY A 382 14.89 -14.92 7.27
N PHE A 383 13.64 -14.88 7.69
CA PHE A 383 13.06 -15.73 8.73
C PHE A 383 11.54 -15.77 8.57
N GLU A 384 10.89 -16.63 9.33
CA GLU A 384 9.44 -16.75 9.36
C GLU A 384 8.94 -16.51 10.79
N VAL A 385 7.85 -15.76 10.93
CA VAL A 385 7.10 -15.65 12.20
C VAL A 385 5.85 -16.48 12.07
N GLN A 386 5.70 -17.46 12.96
CA GLN A 386 4.55 -18.36 12.99
C GLN A 386 3.60 -17.99 14.14
N ARG A 387 2.32 -17.82 13.81
CA ARG A 387 1.23 -17.66 14.77
C ARG A 387 0.98 -19.00 15.44
N THR A 388 0.94 -19.02 16.77
CA THR A 388 0.58 -20.22 17.53
C THR A 388 -0.94 -20.33 17.69
N SER A 389 -1.42 -21.47 18.17
CA SER A 389 -2.84 -21.70 18.48
C SER A 389 -3.31 -21.04 19.78
N ALA A 390 -2.40 -20.45 20.57
CA ALA A 390 -2.77 -19.81 21.83
C ALA A 390 -3.77 -18.65 21.60
N PRO A 391 -4.82 -18.52 22.42
CA PRO A 391 -5.79 -17.44 22.28
C PRO A 391 -5.11 -16.10 22.54
N GLY A 392 -5.39 -15.10 21.67
CA GLY A 392 -5.01 -13.71 21.90
C GLY A 392 -5.61 -13.17 23.21
N ALA A 393 -5.13 -12.01 23.68
CA ALA A 393 -5.63 -11.39 24.90
C ALA A 393 -7.16 -11.18 24.82
N THR A 394 -7.94 -11.91 25.61
CA THR A 394 -9.36 -11.62 25.79
C THR A 394 -9.50 -10.40 26.70
N SER A 395 -10.16 -9.35 26.23
CA SER A 395 -10.68 -8.28 27.08
C SER A 395 -11.49 -8.89 28.21
N GLY A 396 -11.15 -8.54 29.48
CA GLY A 396 -11.64 -9.16 30.70
C GLY A 396 -13.14 -9.44 30.75
N GLY A 397 -13.48 -10.71 30.78
CA GLY A 397 -14.77 -11.18 31.22
C GLY A 397 -14.84 -11.10 32.74
N THR A 398 -15.76 -10.31 33.29
CA THR A 398 -16.12 -10.25 34.69
C THR A 398 -16.49 -11.64 35.16
N GLY A 399 -15.60 -12.24 35.97
CA GLY A 399 -15.86 -13.50 36.65
C GLY A 399 -17.02 -13.38 37.60
N ARG A 400 -18.17 -13.96 37.23
CA ARG A 400 -19.28 -14.24 38.15
C ARG A 400 -18.81 -15.32 39.10
N ARG A 401 -18.43 -14.92 40.34
CA ARG A 401 -18.29 -15.86 41.44
C ARG A 401 -19.66 -16.53 41.63
N ARG A 402 -19.76 -17.84 41.41
CA ARG A 402 -20.83 -18.67 41.97
C ARG A 402 -20.46 -18.98 43.44
N ARG A 403 -21.41 -18.70 44.32
CA ARG A 403 -21.42 -19.16 45.69
C ARG A 403 -21.61 -20.68 45.74
#